data_682093722467a84b5ee2c801138b2fd7
#
_entry.id   682093722467a84b5ee2c801138b2fd7
#
_cell.length_a   1.000
_cell.length_b   1.000
_cell.length_c   1.000
_cell.angle_alpha   90.00
_cell.angle_beta   90.00
_cell.angle_gamma   90.00
#
_symmetry.space_group_name_H-M   'P 1'
#
loop_
_entity.id
_entity.type
_entity.pdbx_description
1 polymer ?
#
loop_
_entity_poly.entity_id
_entity_poly.type
_entity_poly.pdbx_seq_one_letter_code
_entity_poly.pdbx_strand_id
1 'polypeptide(L)'
;MIAKIITAAAITLFFTPTSTLFSQEHPEHPEHPKAGGAKKQVSTADISAGIKKNITADTNKSDGKFHVKHEGQDLALDLVKVHDDRLQDLGDGKYFACVDMKGTDGKTYDIDFFLTGQPGKMTVTDTAVHKIDGKPLYNWKEENGKWNKVPVS
;
A
#
# COMPACT_ATOMS: atom_id res chain seq x y z
N MET A 1 -9.00 -78.41 25.77
CA MET A 1 -8.52 -78.39 27.14
C MET A 1 -8.85 -77.06 27.74
N ILE A 2 -9.48 -77.14 28.85
CA ILE A 2 -10.24 -76.17 29.66
C ILE A 2 -9.26 -75.18 30.31
N ALA A 3 -9.50 -73.89 30.24
CA ALA A 3 -8.88 -72.94 31.16
C ALA A 3 -9.89 -71.88 31.66
N LYS A 4 -9.94 -71.79 32.92
CA LYS A 4 -10.95 -71.15 33.75
C LYS A 4 -10.86 -69.61 33.77
N ILE A 5 -12.06 -69.02 33.78
CA ILE A 5 -12.36 -67.65 34.02
C ILE A 5 -12.20 -67.34 35.50
N ILE A 6 -11.55 -66.26 35.89
CA ILE A 6 -11.60 -65.66 37.21
C ILE A 6 -12.02 -64.23 37.05
N THR A 7 -13.21 -63.91 37.54
CA THR A 7 -13.82 -62.61 37.63
C THR A 7 -13.32 -61.91 38.90
N ALA A 8 -12.74 -60.75 38.79
CA ALA A 8 -12.46 -59.87 39.93
C ALA A 8 -13.28 -58.59 39.75
N ALA A 9 -14.24 -58.40 40.63
CA ALA A 9 -15.04 -57.16 40.72
C ALA A 9 -14.24 -56.09 41.48
N ALA A 10 -13.95 -54.99 40.85
CA ALA A 10 -13.40 -53.80 41.47
C ALA A 10 -14.51 -52.76 41.65
N ILE A 11 -14.79 -52.46 42.89
CA ILE A 11 -15.73 -51.41 43.34
C ILE A 11 -14.99 -50.08 43.21
N THR A 12 -15.41 -49.23 42.28
CA THR A 12 -14.88 -47.88 42.17
C THR A 12 -15.76 -46.90 42.92
N LEU A 13 -15.23 -46.33 44.02
CA LEU A 13 -15.85 -45.22 44.75
C LEU A 13 -15.77 -43.98 43.85
N PHE A 14 -16.94 -43.42 43.51
CA PHE A 14 -17.03 -42.09 42.88
C PHE A 14 -16.87 -41.02 43.97
N PHE A 15 -15.71 -40.33 43.95
CA PHE A 15 -15.52 -39.06 44.63
C PHE A 15 -15.94 -37.95 43.68
N THR A 16 -17.03 -37.27 43.98
CA THR A 16 -17.43 -36.04 43.30
C THR A 16 -16.72 -34.87 43.96
N PRO A 17 -15.86 -34.11 43.24
CA PRO A 17 -15.40 -32.83 43.74
C PRO A 17 -16.49 -31.77 43.52
N THR A 18 -17.01 -31.21 44.58
CA THR A 18 -17.80 -29.98 44.58
C THR A 18 -16.93 -28.84 44.16
N SER A 19 -17.09 -28.40 42.90
CA SER A 19 -16.47 -27.18 42.42
C SER A 19 -17.21 -25.98 42.99
N THR A 20 -16.62 -25.32 43.97
CA THR A 20 -17.00 -23.97 44.39
C THR A 20 -16.63 -23.02 43.26
N LEU A 21 -17.66 -22.46 42.61
CA LEU A 21 -17.54 -21.32 41.71
C LEU A 21 -17.09 -20.10 42.53
N PHE A 22 -15.80 -19.84 42.55
CA PHE A 22 -15.31 -18.52 42.90
C PHE A 22 -15.58 -17.62 41.69
N SER A 23 -16.61 -16.81 41.82
CA SER A 23 -16.80 -15.63 40.94
C SER A 23 -15.64 -14.68 41.20
N GLN A 24 -14.60 -14.74 40.39
CA GLN A 24 -13.56 -13.70 40.33
C GLN A 24 -14.21 -12.50 39.66
N GLU A 25 -14.65 -11.54 40.47
CA GLU A 25 -14.89 -10.18 39.99
C GLU A 25 -13.55 -9.67 39.42
N HIS A 26 -13.48 -9.55 38.09
CA HIS A 26 -12.40 -8.83 37.43
C HIS A 26 -12.51 -7.37 37.89
N PRO A 27 -11.44 -6.78 38.46
CA PRO A 27 -11.41 -5.34 38.64
C PRO A 27 -11.58 -4.70 37.27
N GLU A 28 -12.57 -3.84 37.14
CA GLU A 28 -12.78 -3.03 35.95
C GLU A 28 -11.47 -2.28 35.65
N HIS A 29 -10.83 -2.67 34.54
CA HIS A 29 -9.74 -1.88 33.99
C HIS A 29 -10.28 -0.49 33.73
N PRO A 30 -9.62 0.57 34.24
CA PRO A 30 -9.98 1.93 33.86
C PRO A 30 -9.94 1.99 32.33
N GLU A 31 -11.05 2.41 31.73
CA GLU A 31 -11.14 2.62 30.29
C GLU A 31 -9.97 3.53 29.89
N HIS A 32 -9.03 2.94 29.14
CA HIS A 32 -8.00 3.74 28.48
C HIS A 32 -8.73 4.78 27.65
N PRO A 33 -8.36 6.08 27.74
CA PRO A 33 -8.95 7.09 26.88
C PRO A 33 -8.80 6.59 25.46
N LYS A 34 -9.91 6.50 24.71
CA LYS A 34 -9.92 6.12 23.29
C LYS A 34 -8.89 6.98 22.60
N ALA A 35 -7.75 6.40 22.26
CA ALA A 35 -6.70 7.07 21.52
C ALA A 35 -7.38 7.71 20.31
N GLY A 36 -7.23 9.01 20.18
CA GLY A 36 -7.80 9.80 19.08
C GLY A 36 -7.49 9.08 17.78
N GLY A 37 -8.51 8.90 16.92
CA GLY A 37 -8.53 7.98 15.79
C GLY A 37 -7.20 7.91 15.07
N ALA A 38 -6.58 6.73 15.05
CA ALA A 38 -5.34 6.48 14.34
C ALA A 38 -5.54 6.96 12.89
N LYS A 39 -4.77 7.94 12.43
CA LYS A 39 -4.85 8.41 11.06
C LYS A 39 -4.67 7.19 10.17
N LYS A 40 -5.68 6.86 9.37
CA LYS A 40 -5.62 5.72 8.45
C LYS A 40 -4.40 5.92 7.54
N GLN A 41 -3.49 4.95 7.53
CA GLN A 41 -2.30 5.01 6.69
C GLN A 41 -2.71 4.96 5.21
N VAL A 42 -2.05 5.77 4.37
CA VAL A 42 -2.26 5.74 2.92
C VAL A 42 -1.81 4.38 2.38
N SER A 43 -2.68 3.73 1.64
CA SER A 43 -2.41 2.45 1.00
C SER A 43 -1.89 2.64 -0.43
N THR A 44 -1.29 1.60 -1.00
CA THR A 44 -0.91 1.58 -2.43
C THR A 44 -2.13 1.80 -3.32
N ALA A 45 -3.30 1.29 -2.94
CA ALA A 45 -4.55 1.51 -3.65
C ALA A 45 -5.00 2.98 -3.64
N ASP A 46 -4.81 3.71 -2.53
CA ASP A 46 -5.10 5.14 -2.44
C ASP A 46 -4.22 5.95 -3.41
N ILE A 47 -2.92 5.62 -3.48
CA ILE A 47 -1.96 6.28 -4.37
C ILE A 47 -2.34 6.01 -5.84
N SER A 48 -2.53 4.75 -6.21
CA SER A 48 -2.93 4.34 -7.56
C SER A 48 -4.25 5.00 -7.99
N ALA A 49 -5.24 5.04 -7.11
CA ALA A 49 -6.51 5.72 -7.37
C ALA A 49 -6.33 7.24 -7.55
N GLY A 50 -5.46 7.87 -6.75
CA GLY A 50 -5.13 9.29 -6.89
C GLY A 50 -4.50 9.63 -8.24
N ILE A 51 -3.57 8.82 -8.71
CA ILE A 51 -2.94 8.97 -10.02
C ILE A 51 -3.96 8.83 -11.15
N LYS A 52 -4.74 7.74 -11.14
CA LYS A 52 -5.78 7.51 -12.16
C LYS A 52 -6.79 8.64 -12.22
N LYS A 53 -7.22 9.15 -11.04
CA LYS A 53 -8.11 10.30 -10.95
C LYS A 53 -7.50 11.56 -11.54
N ASN A 54 -6.23 11.84 -11.27
CA ASN A 54 -5.52 12.98 -11.83
C ASN A 54 -5.42 12.88 -13.35
N ILE A 55 -4.95 11.74 -13.88
CA ILE A 55 -4.85 11.49 -15.33
C ILE A 55 -6.23 11.68 -16.00
N THR A 56 -7.29 11.09 -15.44
CA THR A 56 -8.66 11.24 -15.97
C THR A 56 -9.11 12.68 -15.96
N ALA A 57 -8.82 13.43 -14.89
CA ALA A 57 -9.21 14.84 -14.79
C ALA A 57 -8.49 15.72 -15.83
N ASP A 58 -7.23 15.41 -16.11
CA ASP A 58 -6.42 16.16 -17.10
C ASP A 58 -6.82 15.80 -18.52
N THR A 59 -7.02 14.51 -18.83
CA THR A 59 -7.50 14.05 -20.15
C THR A 59 -8.87 14.62 -20.49
N ASN A 60 -9.77 14.77 -19.51
CA ASN A 60 -11.10 15.35 -19.73
C ASN A 60 -11.09 16.87 -19.98
N LYS A 61 -9.99 17.56 -19.62
CA LYS A 61 -9.83 19.01 -19.82
C LYS A 61 -9.03 19.36 -21.07
N SER A 62 -8.39 18.37 -21.65
CA SER A 62 -7.53 18.50 -22.83
C SER A 62 -8.13 17.77 -24.04
N ASP A 63 -7.30 17.38 -24.97
CA ASP A 63 -7.63 16.63 -26.20
C ASP A 63 -7.85 15.11 -25.97
N GLY A 64 -8.09 14.68 -24.73
CA GLY A 64 -8.24 13.27 -24.35
C GLY A 64 -6.91 12.58 -24.03
N LYS A 65 -5.82 13.34 -23.97
CA LYS A 65 -4.50 12.86 -23.59
C LYS A 65 -4.04 13.49 -22.28
N PHE A 66 -3.17 12.77 -21.58
CA PHE A 66 -2.43 13.33 -20.46
C PHE A 66 -1.18 14.04 -20.96
N HIS A 67 -0.95 15.25 -20.51
CA HIS A 67 0.14 16.09 -21.00
C HIS A 67 1.26 16.23 -19.97
N VAL A 68 2.50 15.96 -20.41
CA VAL A 68 3.71 16.16 -19.60
C VAL A 68 4.72 16.98 -20.40
N LYS A 69 5.23 18.04 -19.79
CA LYS A 69 6.31 18.84 -20.40
C LYS A 69 7.68 18.18 -20.13
N HIS A 70 8.43 17.96 -21.19
CA HIS A 70 9.78 17.40 -21.13
C HIS A 70 10.68 18.10 -22.15
N GLU A 71 11.80 18.67 -21.68
CA GLU A 71 12.78 19.38 -22.55
C GLU A 71 12.16 20.39 -23.51
N GLY A 72 11.15 21.12 -23.04
CA GLY A 72 10.44 22.12 -23.86
C GLY A 72 9.37 21.55 -24.78
N GLN A 73 9.24 20.22 -24.87
CA GLN A 73 8.20 19.54 -25.64
C GLN A 73 7.00 19.22 -24.76
N ASP A 74 5.83 19.20 -25.35
CA ASP A 74 4.60 18.77 -24.73
C ASP A 74 4.27 17.35 -25.22
N LEU A 75 4.39 16.37 -24.30
CA LEU A 75 4.13 14.97 -24.59
C LEU A 75 2.66 14.67 -24.36
N ALA A 76 1.95 14.20 -25.37
CA ALA A 76 0.58 13.73 -25.28
C ALA A 76 0.56 12.21 -25.08
N LEU A 77 0.06 11.75 -23.93
CA LEU A 77 0.27 10.40 -23.42
C LEU A 77 -1.05 9.70 -23.08
N ASP A 78 -1.10 8.40 -23.32
CA ASP A 78 -2.15 7.49 -22.85
C ASP A 78 -1.64 6.64 -21.68
N LEU A 79 -2.46 6.46 -20.64
CA LEU A 79 -2.14 5.59 -19.53
C LEU A 79 -2.10 4.12 -19.98
N VAL A 80 -0.98 3.44 -19.70
CA VAL A 80 -0.83 2.00 -19.92
C VAL A 80 -0.96 1.25 -18.58
N LYS A 81 -0.14 1.60 -17.58
CA LYS A 81 -0.10 0.88 -16.31
C LYS A 81 0.44 1.76 -15.18
N VAL A 82 -0.21 1.72 -14.03
CA VAL A 82 0.38 2.16 -12.76
C VAL A 82 1.10 0.98 -12.13
N HIS A 83 2.37 1.14 -11.75
CA HIS A 83 3.15 0.08 -11.11
C HIS A 83 2.89 0.03 -9.61
N ASP A 84 1.94 -0.81 -9.19
CA ASP A 84 1.55 -0.95 -7.77
C ASP A 84 2.68 -1.54 -6.89
N ASP A 85 3.65 -2.21 -7.50
CA ASP A 85 4.86 -2.77 -6.88
C ASP A 85 5.99 -1.73 -6.70
N ARG A 86 5.83 -0.52 -7.25
CA ARG A 86 6.82 0.57 -7.21
C ARG A 86 6.24 1.84 -6.58
N LEU A 87 5.23 1.67 -5.75
CA LEU A 87 4.65 2.74 -4.94
C LEU A 87 5.42 2.85 -3.63
N GLN A 88 5.92 4.05 -3.31
CA GLN A 88 6.72 4.28 -2.11
C GLN A 88 6.19 5.46 -1.30
N ASP A 89 6.26 5.30 0.03
CA ASP A 89 6.15 6.38 0.99
C ASP A 89 7.55 7.03 1.12
N LEU A 90 7.64 8.30 0.77
CA LEU A 90 8.88 9.09 0.86
C LEU A 90 9.03 9.77 2.22
N GLY A 91 8.09 9.56 3.14
CA GLY A 91 8.00 10.28 4.40
C GLY A 91 7.28 11.64 4.26
N ASP A 92 6.96 12.25 5.40
CA ASP A 92 6.30 13.56 5.48
C ASP A 92 5.00 13.68 4.67
N GLY A 93 4.26 12.57 4.49
CA GLY A 93 3.03 12.51 3.69
C GLY A 93 3.24 12.70 2.20
N LYS A 94 4.44 12.42 1.71
CA LYS A 94 4.82 12.41 0.30
C LYS A 94 4.91 10.98 -0.21
N TYR A 95 4.39 10.77 -1.38
CA TYR A 95 4.32 9.45 -2.04
C TYR A 95 4.84 9.54 -3.45
N PHE A 96 5.31 8.42 -3.96
CA PHE A 96 5.90 8.28 -5.28
C PHE A 96 5.33 7.06 -5.99
N ALA A 97 5.16 7.16 -7.30
CA ALA A 97 4.78 6.03 -8.15
C ALA A 97 5.35 6.16 -9.55
N CYS A 98 5.75 5.04 -10.15
CA CYS A 98 6.05 4.94 -11.59
C CYS A 98 4.79 4.54 -12.36
N VAL A 99 4.63 5.14 -13.54
CA VAL A 99 3.49 4.91 -14.43
C VAL A 99 3.99 4.75 -15.86
N ASP A 100 3.63 3.62 -16.49
CA ASP A 100 3.89 3.43 -17.92
C ASP A 100 2.83 4.14 -18.73
N MET A 101 3.29 4.92 -19.70
CA MET A 101 2.44 5.69 -20.62
C MET A 101 2.89 5.49 -22.06
N LYS A 102 1.93 5.59 -22.99
CA LYS A 102 2.19 5.52 -24.43
C LYS A 102 2.04 6.90 -25.06
N GLY A 103 3.10 7.37 -25.70
CA GLY A 103 3.08 8.63 -26.43
C GLY A 103 2.42 8.52 -27.80
N THR A 104 1.83 9.63 -28.27
CA THR A 104 1.32 9.75 -29.66
C THR A 104 2.43 9.67 -30.70
N ASP A 105 3.67 9.89 -30.30
CA ASP A 105 4.90 9.69 -31.09
C ASP A 105 5.32 8.21 -31.22
N GLY A 106 4.55 7.30 -30.62
CA GLY A 106 4.79 5.86 -30.66
C GLY A 106 5.78 5.33 -29.63
N LYS A 107 6.38 6.20 -28.79
CA LYS A 107 7.31 5.79 -27.73
C LYS A 107 6.59 5.37 -26.47
N THR A 108 7.28 4.63 -25.61
CA THR A 108 6.84 4.31 -24.26
C THR A 108 7.59 5.18 -23.26
N TYR A 109 6.86 5.72 -22.29
CA TYR A 109 7.37 6.62 -21.28
C TYR A 109 7.09 6.05 -19.88
N ASP A 110 8.12 5.96 -19.03
CA ASP A 110 7.93 5.80 -17.60
C ASP A 110 7.83 7.20 -16.99
N ILE A 111 6.71 7.52 -16.39
CA ILE A 111 6.50 8.81 -15.74
C ILE A 111 6.50 8.60 -14.23
N ASP A 112 7.34 9.33 -13.53
CA ASP A 112 7.32 9.41 -12.08
C ASP A 112 6.26 10.40 -11.62
N PHE A 113 5.33 9.96 -10.78
CA PHE A 113 4.31 10.78 -10.16
C PHE A 113 4.65 11.00 -8.69
N PHE A 114 4.61 12.25 -8.25
CA PHE A 114 4.74 12.64 -6.86
C PHE A 114 3.39 13.09 -6.32
N LEU A 115 3.03 12.60 -5.15
CA LEU A 115 1.74 12.86 -4.55
C LEU A 115 1.89 13.27 -3.09
N THR A 116 0.89 14.01 -2.62
CA THR A 116 0.64 14.25 -1.20
C THR A 116 -0.81 13.97 -0.88
N GLY A 117 -1.14 13.76 0.39
CA GLY A 117 -2.53 13.64 0.79
C GLY A 117 -2.80 12.60 1.86
N GLN A 118 -4.06 12.20 1.91
CA GLN A 118 -4.60 11.23 2.86
C GLN A 118 -5.44 10.18 2.11
N PRO A 119 -5.77 9.04 2.73
CA PRO A 119 -6.61 8.02 2.12
C PRO A 119 -7.87 8.62 1.47
N GLY A 120 -8.08 8.32 0.17
CA GLY A 120 -9.20 8.85 -0.62
C GLY A 120 -9.08 10.32 -1.07
N LYS A 121 -8.02 11.05 -0.66
CA LYS A 121 -7.76 12.45 -1.03
C LYS A 121 -6.30 12.67 -1.42
N MET A 122 -5.83 11.88 -2.38
CA MET A 122 -4.48 12.03 -2.93
C MET A 122 -4.46 13.11 -4.01
N THR A 123 -3.40 13.91 -4.01
CA THR A 123 -3.17 14.99 -4.99
C THR A 123 -1.80 14.79 -5.62
N VAL A 124 -1.74 14.76 -6.96
CA VAL A 124 -0.47 14.78 -7.70
C VAL A 124 0.09 16.20 -7.61
N THR A 125 1.33 16.31 -7.16
CA THR A 125 2.04 17.58 -6.96
C THR A 125 3.07 17.84 -8.03
N ASP A 126 3.62 16.78 -8.63
CA ASP A 126 4.63 16.87 -9.68
C ASP A 126 4.67 15.61 -10.53
N THR A 127 5.20 15.71 -11.74
CA THR A 127 5.49 14.60 -12.64
C THR A 127 6.85 14.79 -13.32
N ALA A 128 7.54 13.68 -13.62
CA ALA A 128 8.80 13.74 -14.35
C ALA A 128 8.94 12.55 -15.29
N VAL A 129 9.46 12.77 -16.48
CA VAL A 129 9.83 11.68 -17.40
C VAL A 129 11.06 10.99 -16.84
N HIS A 130 10.92 9.70 -16.48
CA HIS A 130 12.00 8.89 -15.93
C HIS A 130 12.70 8.09 -17.02
N LYS A 131 11.93 7.43 -17.91
CA LYS A 131 12.50 6.65 -19.01
C LYS A 131 11.76 6.91 -20.31
N ILE A 132 12.49 6.74 -21.42
CA ILE A 132 11.95 6.73 -22.77
C ILE A 132 12.38 5.42 -23.42
N ASP A 133 11.43 4.62 -23.90
CA ASP A 133 11.67 3.28 -24.47
C ASP A 133 12.59 2.41 -23.58
N GLY A 134 12.34 2.45 -22.27
CA GLY A 134 13.09 1.71 -21.25
C GLY A 134 14.47 2.28 -20.91
N LYS A 135 14.93 3.34 -21.57
CA LYS A 135 16.21 4.01 -21.27
C LYS A 135 15.99 5.07 -20.19
N PRO A 136 16.63 4.95 -19.00
CA PRO A 136 16.48 5.93 -17.95
C PRO A 136 17.18 7.25 -18.28
N LEU A 137 16.58 8.35 -17.88
CA LEU A 137 17.14 9.70 -17.97
C LEU A 137 17.87 10.08 -16.68
N TYR A 138 17.53 9.43 -15.58
CA TYR A 138 18.18 9.53 -14.28
C TYR A 138 17.96 8.24 -13.48
N ASN A 139 18.74 8.05 -12.43
CA ASN A 139 18.55 6.98 -11.46
C ASN A 139 18.06 7.58 -10.13
N TRP A 140 17.36 6.76 -9.34
CA TRP A 140 17.05 7.07 -7.97
C TRP A 140 18.13 6.50 -7.05
N LYS A 141 18.62 7.31 -6.10
CA LYS A 141 19.56 6.91 -5.06
C LYS A 141 19.06 7.34 -3.70
N GLU A 142 19.01 6.40 -2.78
CA GLU A 142 18.71 6.71 -1.39
C GLU A 142 19.99 7.13 -0.65
N GLU A 143 19.94 8.30 -0.01
CA GLU A 143 21.01 8.82 0.86
C GLU A 143 20.40 9.39 2.13
N ASN A 144 20.75 8.81 3.28
CA ASN A 144 20.25 9.24 4.60
C ASN A 144 18.72 9.31 4.70
N GLY A 145 18.03 8.31 4.16
CA GLY A 145 16.56 8.24 4.14
C GLY A 145 15.88 9.19 3.14
N LYS A 146 16.64 9.84 2.26
CA LYS A 146 16.13 10.71 1.20
C LYS A 146 16.44 10.16 -0.17
N TRP A 147 15.44 10.13 -1.02
CA TRP A 147 15.56 9.74 -2.41
C TRP A 147 15.97 10.92 -3.28
N ASN A 148 17.07 10.80 -3.99
CA ASN A 148 17.62 11.82 -4.87
C ASN A 148 17.73 11.31 -6.30
N LYS A 149 17.46 12.19 -7.27
CA LYS A 149 17.74 11.93 -8.68
C LYS A 149 19.23 12.11 -8.93
N VAL A 150 19.87 11.08 -9.51
CA VAL A 150 21.29 11.13 -9.89
C VAL A 150 21.43 10.85 -11.38
N PRO A 151 22.44 11.40 -12.07
CA PRO A 151 22.69 11.14 -13.49
C PRO A 151 22.83 9.65 -13.79
N VAL A 152 22.46 9.24 -14.99
CA VAL A 152 22.77 7.92 -15.54
C VAL A 152 24.26 7.87 -15.81
N SER A 153 24.95 6.89 -15.22
CA SER A 153 26.38 6.62 -15.46
C SER A 153 26.60 5.81 -16.72
#